data_0a7e6d1d76ec3350383ef94b14d87f96
#
_entry.id   0a7e6d1d76ec3350383ef94b14d87f96
#
_cell.length_a   1.000
_cell.length_b   1.000
_cell.length_c   1.000
_cell.angle_alpha   90.00
_cell.angle_beta   90.00
_cell.angle_gamma   90.00
#
_symmetry.space_group_name_H-M   'P 1'
#
loop_
_entity.id
_entity.type
_entity.pdbx_description
1 polymer ?
#
loop_
_entity_poly.entity_id
_entity_poly.type
_entity_poly.pdbx_seq_one_letter_code
_entity_poly.pdbx_strand_id
1 'polypeptide(L)'
;QYGVVISQVGTTQTNKNAVPRGVAKINDPMPWLYTWPGMLGPIPELGQNASGVGVVNTVPEVDGVVRRMPLIMRVGDETYPAMAIEVIRVAVGAPSYQIKAGEGGIIAMRVPGYPTINTDANARIWLRWNKEYETISLADIDQASKFKGRTVIVTPTAEGLNSIVATPLGEKYMYEITANALQTVLDGKQIKRVDISALVEVVAAVLIGISIILATRFFPYWAIG
;
A
#
# COMPACT_ATOMS: atom_id res chain seq x y z
N GLN A 1 4.12 -15.53 -20.04
CA GLN A 1 3.30 -14.51 -19.37
C GLN A 1 2.96 -15.00 -17.97
N TYR A 2 3.12 -14.12 -16.96
CA TYR A 2 2.79 -14.44 -15.58
C TYR A 2 1.54 -13.64 -15.19
N GLY A 3 0.59 -14.28 -14.49
CA GLY A 3 -0.62 -13.64 -14.01
C GLY A 3 -0.66 -13.64 -12.48
N VAL A 4 -1.03 -12.52 -11.91
CA VAL A 4 -1.35 -12.39 -10.49
C VAL A 4 -2.84 -12.13 -10.39
N VAL A 5 -3.53 -12.92 -9.58
CA VAL A 5 -4.96 -12.75 -9.33
C VAL A 5 -5.20 -12.05 -8.01
N ILE A 6 -6.33 -11.36 -7.94
CA ILE A 6 -6.70 -10.58 -6.75
C ILE A 6 -7.34 -11.43 -5.67
N SER A 7 -7.16 -11.00 -4.44
CA SER A 7 -7.93 -11.43 -3.27
C SER A 7 -8.40 -10.22 -2.48
N GLN A 8 -9.47 -10.39 -1.73
CA GLN A 8 -10.02 -9.38 -0.83
C GLN A 8 -10.04 -9.90 0.60
N VAL A 9 -9.67 -9.06 1.55
CA VAL A 9 -9.77 -9.34 2.99
C VAL A 9 -11.00 -8.64 3.59
N GLY A 10 -11.36 -9.01 4.82
CA GLY A 10 -12.48 -8.40 5.53
C GLY A 10 -13.72 -9.28 5.62
N THR A 11 -13.71 -10.48 5.05
CA THR A 11 -14.78 -11.47 5.21
C THR A 11 -14.46 -12.44 6.33
N THR A 12 -15.48 -13.04 6.94
CA THR A 12 -15.34 -14.12 7.92
C THR A 12 -15.06 -15.47 7.27
N GLN A 13 -15.24 -15.58 5.96
CA GLN A 13 -14.95 -16.79 5.20
C GLN A 13 -13.57 -16.70 4.58
N THR A 14 -12.78 -17.76 4.74
CA THR A 14 -11.47 -17.87 4.09
C THR A 14 -11.52 -18.91 3.00
N ASN A 15 -11.19 -18.50 1.79
CA ASN A 15 -11.08 -19.41 0.65
C ASN A 15 -9.69 -20.05 0.65
N LYS A 16 -9.64 -21.38 0.72
CA LYS A 16 -8.38 -22.16 0.71
C LYS A 16 -7.60 -22.10 -0.60
N ASN A 17 -8.18 -21.53 -1.66
CA ASN A 17 -7.49 -21.36 -2.96
C ASN A 17 -6.46 -20.22 -2.94
N ALA A 18 -6.48 -19.36 -1.94
CA ALA A 18 -5.45 -18.37 -1.72
C ALA A 18 -4.29 -18.99 -0.93
N VAL A 19 -3.22 -19.32 -1.60
CA VAL A 19 -2.04 -19.93 -0.98
C VAL A 19 -1.11 -18.84 -0.47
N PRO A 20 -0.85 -18.75 0.85
CA PRO A 20 0.12 -17.80 1.38
C PRO A 20 1.52 -18.16 0.88
N ARG A 21 2.29 -17.16 0.51
CA ARG A 21 3.71 -17.34 0.20
C ARG A 21 4.51 -17.31 1.49
N GLY A 22 5.51 -18.17 1.58
CA GLY A 22 6.42 -18.17 2.71
C GLY A 22 7.08 -16.79 2.87
N VAL A 23 7.07 -16.28 4.09
CA VAL A 23 7.67 -14.99 4.44
C VAL A 23 8.84 -15.25 5.38
N ALA A 24 10.06 -14.86 4.97
CA ALA A 24 11.20 -14.86 5.86
C ALA A 24 11.09 -13.65 6.81
N LYS A 25 11.02 -13.91 8.10
CA LYS A 25 10.80 -12.90 9.14
C LYS A 25 12.09 -12.67 9.93
N ILE A 26 12.45 -11.41 10.13
CA ILE A 26 13.43 -10.98 11.13
C ILE A 26 12.63 -10.30 12.23
N ASN A 27 12.58 -10.91 13.40
CA ASN A 27 11.63 -10.64 14.48
C ASN A 27 10.17 -10.91 14.07
N ASP A 28 9.24 -10.81 15.01
CA ASP A 28 7.82 -11.08 14.72
C ASP A 28 7.11 -9.83 14.16
N PRO A 29 6.68 -9.85 12.90
CA PRO A 29 5.95 -8.74 12.30
C PRO A 29 4.46 -8.75 12.64
N MET A 30 3.91 -9.87 13.11
CA MET A 30 2.46 -10.12 13.23
C MET A 30 1.71 -9.07 14.05
N PRO A 31 2.24 -8.56 15.19
CA PRO A 31 1.54 -7.56 15.99
C PRO A 31 1.35 -6.21 15.29
N TRP A 32 2.16 -5.92 14.27
CA TRP A 32 2.19 -4.64 13.58
C TRP A 32 1.37 -4.60 12.30
N LEU A 33 0.97 -5.78 11.79
CA LEU A 33 0.23 -5.88 10.54
C LEU A 33 -1.26 -5.64 10.73
N TYR A 34 -1.89 -5.01 9.76
CA TYR A 34 -3.35 -4.96 9.70
C TYR A 34 -3.92 -6.37 9.63
N THR A 35 -4.80 -6.68 10.59
CA THR A 35 -5.39 -8.01 10.76
C THR A 35 -6.82 -8.02 10.26
N TRP A 36 -7.15 -9.06 9.51
CA TRP A 36 -8.47 -9.29 8.94
C TRP A 36 -8.99 -10.66 9.37
N PRO A 37 -10.30 -10.81 9.62
CA PRO A 37 -10.87 -12.08 10.10
C PRO A 37 -10.86 -13.18 9.04
N GLY A 38 -10.86 -12.82 7.75
CA GLY A 38 -10.86 -13.78 6.66
C GLY A 38 -10.50 -13.15 5.33
N MET A 39 -10.46 -13.96 4.29
CA MET A 39 -10.10 -13.56 2.93
C MET A 39 -10.96 -14.27 1.91
N LEU A 40 -11.46 -13.53 0.93
CA LEU A 40 -12.08 -14.08 -0.28
C LEU A 40 -11.01 -14.18 -1.37
N GLY A 41 -10.58 -15.40 -1.66
CA GLY A 41 -9.62 -15.68 -2.72
C GLY A 41 -10.28 -15.83 -4.09
N PRO A 42 -9.45 -16.04 -5.12
CA PRO A 42 -9.93 -16.31 -6.46
C PRO A 42 -10.66 -17.67 -6.53
N ILE A 43 -11.44 -17.87 -7.58
CA ILE A 43 -12.00 -19.19 -7.89
C ILE A 43 -10.86 -20.19 -8.17
N PRO A 44 -11.07 -21.51 -7.95
CA PRO A 44 -10.03 -22.52 -8.07
C PRO A 44 -9.30 -22.47 -9.42
N GLU A 45 -10.02 -22.29 -10.50
CA GLU A 45 -9.51 -22.28 -11.86
C GLU A 45 -8.51 -21.14 -12.10
N LEU A 46 -8.72 -19.98 -11.48
CA LEU A 46 -7.80 -18.85 -11.56
C LEU A 46 -6.66 -18.99 -10.54
N GLY A 47 -6.98 -19.37 -9.30
CA GLY A 47 -6.00 -19.45 -8.22
C GLY A 47 -4.91 -20.50 -8.46
N GLN A 48 -5.27 -21.65 -9.01
CA GLN A 48 -4.33 -22.74 -9.30
C GLN A 48 -3.40 -22.44 -10.49
N ASN A 49 -3.87 -21.65 -11.44
CA ASN A 49 -3.11 -21.29 -12.64
C ASN A 49 -2.38 -19.95 -12.52
N ALA A 50 -2.58 -19.21 -11.42
CA ALA A 50 -1.93 -17.94 -11.19
C ALA A 50 -0.49 -18.13 -10.67
N SER A 51 0.42 -17.28 -11.13
CA SER A 51 1.79 -17.21 -10.61
C SER A 51 1.86 -16.60 -9.19
N GLY A 52 0.79 -15.95 -8.75
CA GLY A 52 0.67 -15.38 -7.43
C GLY A 52 -0.74 -14.88 -7.12
N VAL A 53 -0.99 -14.61 -5.85
CA VAL A 53 -2.25 -14.08 -5.33
C VAL A 53 -1.94 -12.86 -4.48
N GLY A 54 -2.54 -11.73 -4.81
CA GLY A 54 -2.31 -10.46 -4.12
C GLY A 54 -3.60 -9.82 -3.61
N VAL A 55 -3.54 -9.20 -2.44
CA VAL A 55 -4.66 -8.51 -1.81
C VAL A 55 -4.77 -7.09 -2.37
N VAL A 56 -5.98 -6.62 -2.68
CA VAL A 56 -6.23 -5.27 -3.21
C VAL A 56 -6.78 -4.29 -2.18
N ASN A 57 -7.11 -4.76 -0.97
CA ASN A 57 -7.68 -3.90 0.07
C ASN A 57 -6.70 -2.81 0.50
N THR A 58 -7.26 -1.65 0.81
CA THR A 58 -6.56 -0.54 1.46
C THR A 58 -7.15 -0.28 2.84
N VAL A 59 -6.43 0.50 3.63
CA VAL A 59 -6.91 0.99 4.93
C VAL A 59 -6.93 2.52 4.85
N PRO A 60 -8.12 3.15 4.81
CA PRO A 60 -8.23 4.59 4.85
C PRO A 60 -7.63 5.17 6.14
N GLU A 61 -7.21 6.42 6.08
CA GLU A 61 -6.82 7.18 7.26
C GLU A 61 -8.06 7.53 8.10
N VAL A 62 -7.86 8.15 9.26
CA VAL A 62 -8.96 8.53 10.18
C VAL A 62 -10.00 9.45 9.51
N ASP A 63 -9.58 10.24 8.53
CA ASP A 63 -10.44 11.13 7.75
C ASP A 63 -11.12 10.44 6.55
N GLY A 64 -11.00 9.11 6.44
CA GLY A 64 -11.59 8.33 5.35
C GLY A 64 -10.80 8.37 4.03
N VAL A 65 -9.71 9.13 3.96
CA VAL A 65 -8.93 9.30 2.72
C VAL A 65 -7.81 8.25 2.65
N VAL A 66 -7.68 7.56 1.52
CA VAL A 66 -6.60 6.63 1.26
C VAL A 66 -5.37 7.40 0.78
N ARG A 67 -4.30 7.38 1.58
CA ARG A 67 -2.99 7.98 1.24
C ARG A 67 -1.88 6.96 1.22
N ARG A 68 -2.07 5.86 1.95
CA ARG A 68 -1.09 4.79 2.11
C ARG A 68 -1.70 3.44 1.79
N MET A 69 -0.87 2.53 1.32
CA MET A 69 -1.27 1.15 1.06
C MET A 69 -0.41 0.19 1.87
N PRO A 70 -0.99 -0.75 2.62
CA PRO A 70 -0.24 -1.82 3.24
C PRO A 70 0.32 -2.74 2.16
N LEU A 71 1.60 -3.10 2.25
CA LEU A 71 2.25 -4.02 1.32
C LEU A 71 2.06 -5.48 1.72
N ILE A 72 1.75 -5.72 2.99
CA ILE A 72 1.45 -7.04 3.53
C ILE A 72 0.40 -6.92 4.62
N MET A 73 -0.46 -7.91 4.73
CA MET A 73 -1.57 -7.96 5.67
C MET A 73 -1.60 -9.32 6.35
N ARG A 74 -2.20 -9.37 7.54
CA ARG A 74 -2.43 -10.59 8.31
C ARG A 74 -3.88 -11.05 8.14
N VAL A 75 -4.07 -12.36 7.90
CA VAL A 75 -5.38 -13.01 7.94
C VAL A 75 -5.25 -14.25 8.81
N GLY A 76 -5.87 -14.24 9.98
CA GLY A 76 -5.62 -15.26 10.99
C GLY A 76 -4.13 -15.28 11.38
N ASP A 77 -3.48 -16.42 11.22
CA ASP A 77 -2.04 -16.60 11.50
C ASP A 77 -1.15 -16.53 10.25
N GLU A 78 -1.73 -16.25 9.11
CA GLU A 78 -1.03 -16.16 7.85
C GLU A 78 -0.85 -14.71 7.37
N THR A 79 0.16 -14.50 6.52
CA THR A 79 0.43 -13.20 5.92
C THR A 79 0.24 -13.24 4.41
N TYR A 80 -0.41 -12.20 3.88
CA TYR A 80 -0.71 -12.08 2.46
C TYR A 80 -0.15 -10.76 1.90
N PRO A 81 0.52 -10.81 0.73
CA PRO A 81 1.03 -9.61 0.09
C PRO A 81 -0.08 -8.80 -0.55
N ALA A 82 0.09 -7.49 -0.63
CA ALA A 82 -0.69 -6.66 -1.52
C ALA A 82 -0.39 -7.02 -2.99
N MET A 83 -1.37 -6.84 -3.88
CA MET A 83 -1.22 -7.14 -5.30
C MET A 83 -0.03 -6.43 -5.92
N ALA A 84 0.22 -5.16 -5.56
CA ALA A 84 1.34 -4.39 -6.09
C ALA A 84 2.70 -5.06 -5.82
N ILE A 85 2.91 -5.61 -4.61
CA ILE A 85 4.17 -6.25 -4.27
C ILE A 85 4.26 -7.67 -4.82
N GLU A 86 3.12 -8.36 -4.93
CA GLU A 86 3.06 -9.70 -5.52
C GLU A 86 3.41 -9.66 -7.02
N VAL A 87 2.95 -8.65 -7.74
CA VAL A 87 3.34 -8.43 -9.15
C VAL A 87 4.86 -8.28 -9.27
N ILE A 88 5.50 -7.52 -8.39
CA ILE A 88 6.96 -7.37 -8.39
C ILE A 88 7.65 -8.70 -8.08
N ARG A 89 7.18 -9.44 -7.06
CA ARG A 89 7.74 -10.75 -6.72
C ARG A 89 7.71 -11.71 -7.92
N VAL A 90 6.58 -11.78 -8.60
CA VAL A 90 6.40 -12.62 -9.78
C VAL A 90 7.31 -12.15 -10.93
N ALA A 91 7.39 -10.85 -11.17
CA ALA A 91 8.20 -10.28 -12.24
C ALA A 91 9.70 -10.55 -12.08
N VAL A 92 10.21 -10.53 -10.83
CA VAL A 92 11.64 -10.84 -10.55
C VAL A 92 11.89 -12.32 -10.29
N GLY A 93 10.87 -13.17 -10.31
CA GLY A 93 10.98 -14.61 -10.06
C GLY A 93 11.35 -14.96 -8.60
N ALA A 94 11.07 -14.07 -7.64
CA ALA A 94 11.41 -14.33 -6.25
C ALA A 94 10.52 -15.39 -5.61
N PRO A 95 11.08 -16.30 -4.78
CA PRO A 95 10.30 -17.37 -4.16
C PRO A 95 9.46 -16.90 -2.98
N SER A 96 9.83 -15.79 -2.33
CA SER A 96 9.24 -15.35 -1.06
C SER A 96 9.44 -13.85 -0.83
N TYR A 97 8.97 -13.37 0.32
CA TYR A 97 9.22 -12.01 0.84
C TYR A 97 10.11 -12.08 2.08
N GLN A 98 10.75 -10.96 2.38
CA GLN A 98 11.51 -10.76 3.61
C GLN A 98 10.93 -9.54 4.34
N ILE A 99 10.61 -9.70 5.63
CA ILE A 99 10.11 -8.63 6.48
C ILE A 99 11.05 -8.47 7.66
N LYS A 100 11.44 -7.23 7.93
CA LYS A 100 12.19 -6.86 9.11
C LYS A 100 11.30 -6.03 10.02
N ALA A 101 11.02 -6.56 11.22
CA ALA A 101 10.37 -5.83 12.30
C ALA A 101 11.38 -5.38 13.35
N GLY A 102 11.02 -4.37 14.14
CA GLY A 102 11.75 -3.87 15.29
C GLY A 102 10.81 -3.62 16.45
N GLU A 103 11.32 -2.99 17.52
CA GLU A 103 10.54 -2.70 18.73
C GLU A 103 9.35 -1.74 18.47
N GLY A 104 9.47 -0.87 17.47
CA GLY A 104 8.45 0.13 17.12
C GLY A 104 7.61 -0.20 15.88
N GLY A 105 7.73 -1.40 15.30
CA GLY A 105 6.97 -1.78 14.11
C GLY A 105 7.79 -2.40 12.99
N ILE A 106 7.22 -2.40 11.80
CA ILE A 106 7.89 -2.84 10.59
C ILE A 106 8.90 -1.78 10.15
N ILE A 107 10.12 -2.19 9.89
CA ILE A 107 11.23 -1.30 9.46
C ILE A 107 11.32 -1.29 7.94
N ALA A 108 11.24 -2.47 7.32
CA ALA A 108 11.40 -2.63 5.89
C ALA A 108 10.81 -3.95 5.39
N MET A 109 10.48 -3.94 4.11
CA MET A 109 10.11 -5.12 3.35
C MET A 109 11.05 -5.28 2.15
N ARG A 110 11.38 -6.51 1.80
CA ARG A 110 12.22 -6.82 0.66
C ARG A 110 11.65 -7.97 -0.16
N VAL A 111 11.73 -7.82 -1.45
CA VAL A 111 11.57 -8.92 -2.42
C VAL A 111 12.98 -9.28 -2.88
N PRO A 112 13.46 -10.54 -2.73
CA PRO A 112 14.76 -10.95 -3.26
C PRO A 112 14.89 -10.62 -4.75
N GLY A 113 16.00 -9.98 -5.14
CA GLY A 113 16.18 -9.48 -6.51
C GLY A 113 15.61 -8.08 -6.75
N TYR A 114 14.98 -7.46 -5.76
CA TYR A 114 14.46 -6.10 -5.83
C TYR A 114 15.03 -5.22 -4.69
N PRO A 115 15.15 -3.91 -4.88
CA PRO A 115 15.60 -3.00 -3.81
C PRO A 115 14.72 -3.07 -2.57
N THR A 116 15.30 -2.80 -1.41
CA THR A 116 14.56 -2.75 -0.15
C THR A 116 13.53 -1.65 -0.16
N ILE A 117 12.31 -1.99 0.26
CA ILE A 117 11.17 -1.08 0.33
C ILE A 117 11.03 -0.63 1.79
N ASN A 118 11.20 0.67 2.03
CA ASN A 118 10.96 1.23 3.36
C ASN A 118 9.46 1.44 3.57
N THR A 119 8.97 1.02 4.71
CA THR A 119 7.56 1.13 5.10
C THR A 119 7.43 1.92 6.38
N ASP A 120 6.20 2.31 6.72
CA ASP A 120 5.89 2.73 8.07
C ASP A 120 5.78 1.51 9.03
N ALA A 121 5.51 1.77 10.30
CA ALA A 121 5.41 0.75 11.34
C ALA A 121 4.38 -0.36 11.06
N ASN A 122 3.41 -0.10 10.19
CA ASN A 122 2.35 -1.05 9.82
C ASN A 122 2.53 -1.63 8.41
N ALA A 123 3.76 -1.65 7.89
CA ALA A 123 4.11 -2.14 6.55
C ALA A 123 3.41 -1.37 5.41
N ARG A 124 3.09 -0.08 5.59
CA ARG A 124 2.47 0.75 4.54
C ARG A 124 3.49 1.62 3.85
N ILE A 125 3.20 1.94 2.59
CA ILE A 125 3.91 2.97 1.81
C ILE A 125 2.97 4.14 1.52
N TRP A 126 3.53 5.35 1.45
CA TRP A 126 2.84 6.52 0.92
C TRP A 126 2.71 6.39 -0.59
N LEU A 127 1.47 6.58 -1.09
CA LEU A 127 1.20 6.53 -2.52
C LEU A 127 1.57 7.86 -3.20
N ARG A 128 2.21 7.76 -4.34
CA ARG A 128 2.41 8.91 -5.22
C ARG A 128 1.28 8.96 -6.23
N TRP A 129 0.47 9.99 -6.11
CA TRP A 129 -0.69 10.22 -6.95
C TRP A 129 -0.29 11.16 -8.09
N ASN A 130 0.15 10.66 -9.22
CA ASN A 130 0.64 11.58 -10.25
C ASN A 130 0.45 11.11 -11.68
N LYS A 131 -0.34 10.09 -11.95
CA LYS A 131 -0.51 9.62 -13.33
C LYS A 131 -1.93 9.19 -13.63
N GLU A 132 -2.37 9.56 -14.80
CA GLU A 132 -3.43 8.87 -15.51
C GLU A 132 -2.79 7.66 -16.22
N TYR A 133 -3.48 6.54 -16.17
CA TYR A 133 -3.03 5.32 -16.82
C TYR A 133 -3.77 5.15 -18.15
N GLU A 134 -3.04 4.77 -19.20
CA GLU A 134 -3.65 4.41 -20.46
C GLU A 134 -4.58 3.21 -20.25
N THR A 135 -5.83 3.38 -20.62
CA THR A 135 -6.87 2.36 -20.50
C THR A 135 -7.50 2.09 -21.85
N ILE A 136 -7.79 0.83 -22.12
CA ILE A 136 -8.59 0.42 -23.27
C ILE A 136 -9.74 -0.46 -22.79
N SER A 137 -10.86 -0.42 -23.54
CA SER A 137 -11.93 -1.38 -23.33
C SER A 137 -11.48 -2.78 -23.77
N LEU A 138 -11.96 -3.81 -23.09
CA LEU A 138 -11.72 -5.19 -23.54
C LEU A 138 -12.38 -5.46 -24.91
N ALA A 139 -13.37 -4.68 -25.31
CA ALA A 139 -13.96 -4.71 -26.66
C ALA A 139 -12.94 -4.32 -27.75
N ASP A 140 -11.94 -3.52 -27.39
CA ASP A 140 -10.88 -3.05 -28.31
C ASP A 140 -9.57 -3.83 -28.10
N ILE A 141 -9.66 -5.14 -27.82
CA ILE A 141 -8.51 -6.00 -27.48
C ILE A 141 -7.47 -6.10 -28.62
N ASP A 142 -7.84 -5.83 -29.85
CA ASP A 142 -6.96 -5.69 -30.99
C ASP A 142 -5.86 -4.63 -30.77
N GLN A 143 -6.13 -3.62 -29.95
CA GLN A 143 -5.17 -2.60 -29.52
C GLN A 143 -4.21 -3.07 -28.42
N ALA A 144 -4.36 -4.30 -27.90
CA ALA A 144 -3.55 -4.82 -26.80
C ALA A 144 -2.05 -4.88 -27.11
N SER A 145 -1.66 -4.82 -28.38
CA SER A 145 -0.26 -4.70 -28.81
C SER A 145 0.46 -3.48 -28.19
N LYS A 146 -0.26 -2.42 -27.84
CA LYS A 146 0.26 -1.22 -27.17
C LYS A 146 0.84 -1.53 -25.78
N PHE A 147 0.39 -2.61 -25.15
CA PHE A 147 0.80 -3.03 -23.81
C PHE A 147 1.92 -4.09 -23.80
N LYS A 148 2.50 -4.37 -24.97
CA LYS A 148 3.63 -5.31 -25.04
C LYS A 148 4.77 -4.88 -24.13
N GLY A 149 5.23 -5.77 -23.24
CA GLY A 149 6.31 -5.51 -22.28
C GLY A 149 5.89 -4.64 -21.08
N ARG A 150 4.60 -4.37 -20.91
CA ARG A 150 4.06 -3.61 -19.77
C ARG A 150 3.31 -4.52 -18.80
N THR A 151 3.19 -4.08 -17.56
CA THR A 151 2.25 -4.67 -16.61
C THR A 151 0.86 -4.12 -16.89
N VAL A 152 -0.12 -5.01 -17.04
CA VAL A 152 -1.51 -4.64 -17.35
C VAL A 152 -2.41 -5.11 -16.20
N ILE A 153 -3.27 -4.22 -15.72
CA ILE A 153 -4.31 -4.54 -14.75
C ILE A 153 -5.62 -4.68 -15.51
N VAL A 154 -6.23 -5.85 -15.43
CA VAL A 154 -7.55 -6.13 -16.01
C VAL A 154 -8.57 -6.06 -14.86
N THR A 155 -9.60 -5.24 -15.03
CA THR A 155 -10.61 -5.00 -13.99
C THR A 155 -11.97 -4.70 -14.61
N PRO A 156 -13.08 -5.12 -13.98
CA PRO A 156 -14.40 -4.63 -14.34
C PRO A 156 -14.53 -3.15 -13.93
N THR A 157 -15.15 -2.35 -14.77
CA THR A 157 -15.44 -0.92 -14.50
C THR A 157 -16.94 -0.64 -14.39
N ALA A 158 -17.78 -1.67 -14.51
CA ALA A 158 -19.21 -1.52 -14.36
C ALA A 158 -19.58 -1.07 -12.94
N GLU A 159 -20.61 -0.25 -12.85
CA GLU A 159 -21.15 0.26 -11.59
C GLU A 159 -21.51 -0.89 -10.64
N GLY A 160 -21.12 -0.77 -9.38
CA GLY A 160 -21.33 -1.80 -8.35
C GLY A 160 -20.30 -2.95 -8.36
N LEU A 161 -19.49 -3.11 -9.38
CA LEU A 161 -18.46 -4.15 -9.43
C LEU A 161 -17.08 -3.68 -8.98
N ASN A 162 -16.87 -2.38 -8.86
CA ASN A 162 -15.61 -1.80 -8.45
C ASN A 162 -15.81 -0.82 -7.30
N SER A 163 -14.97 -0.92 -6.28
CA SER A 163 -15.02 -0.01 -5.14
C SER A 163 -14.41 1.32 -5.49
N ILE A 164 -15.10 2.40 -5.14
CA ILE A 164 -14.60 3.77 -5.21
C ILE A 164 -14.18 4.19 -3.81
N VAL A 165 -13.05 4.85 -3.69
CA VAL A 165 -12.52 5.34 -2.42
C VAL A 165 -12.05 6.79 -2.55
N ALA A 166 -12.14 7.54 -1.46
CA ALA A 166 -11.63 8.90 -1.38
C ALA A 166 -10.09 8.89 -1.36
N THR A 167 -9.48 9.74 -2.18
CA THR A 167 -8.04 9.92 -2.26
C THR A 167 -7.69 11.42 -2.26
N PRO A 168 -6.43 11.81 -2.09
CA PRO A 168 -6.02 13.22 -2.17
C PRO A 168 -6.33 13.90 -3.52
N LEU A 169 -6.56 13.13 -4.57
CA LEU A 169 -6.95 13.62 -5.90
C LEU A 169 -8.44 13.43 -6.21
N GLY A 170 -9.28 13.28 -5.18
CA GLY A 170 -10.69 12.98 -5.33
C GLY A 170 -10.98 11.48 -5.30
N GLU A 171 -12.15 11.10 -5.74
CA GLU A 171 -12.58 9.70 -5.80
C GLU A 171 -11.84 8.93 -6.88
N LYS A 172 -11.38 7.73 -6.53
CA LYS A 172 -10.65 6.84 -7.41
C LYS A 172 -11.11 5.40 -7.26
N TYR A 173 -11.03 4.64 -8.33
CA TYR A 173 -11.29 3.21 -8.28
C TYR A 173 -10.14 2.46 -7.60
N MET A 174 -10.46 1.32 -6.98
CA MET A 174 -9.48 0.51 -6.27
C MET A 174 -8.33 0.02 -7.16
N TYR A 175 -8.56 -0.25 -8.43
CA TYR A 175 -7.50 -0.63 -9.37
C TYR A 175 -6.49 0.50 -9.61
N GLU A 176 -6.94 1.77 -9.59
CA GLU A 176 -6.05 2.92 -9.73
C GLU A 176 -5.12 3.05 -8.51
N ILE A 177 -5.63 2.72 -7.32
CA ILE A 177 -4.82 2.67 -6.10
C ILE A 177 -3.75 1.60 -6.20
N THR A 178 -4.11 0.41 -6.67
CA THR A 178 -3.17 -0.69 -6.89
C THR A 178 -2.11 -0.31 -7.93
N ALA A 179 -2.52 0.35 -9.02
CA ALA A 179 -1.59 0.84 -10.04
C ALA A 179 -0.63 1.90 -9.48
N ASN A 180 -1.15 2.86 -8.69
CA ASN A 180 -0.31 3.88 -8.04
C ASN A 180 0.64 3.28 -6.99
N ALA A 181 0.20 2.25 -6.26
CA ALA A 181 1.06 1.52 -5.33
C ALA A 181 2.21 0.81 -6.06
N LEU A 182 1.90 0.08 -7.12
CA LEU A 182 2.89 -0.59 -7.96
C LEU A 182 3.88 0.43 -8.55
N GLN A 183 3.38 1.51 -9.13
CA GLN A 183 4.22 2.56 -9.72
C GLN A 183 5.11 3.24 -8.66
N THR A 184 4.56 3.50 -7.46
CA THR A 184 5.34 4.09 -6.36
C THR A 184 6.52 3.21 -5.97
N VAL A 185 6.33 1.90 -5.93
CA VAL A 185 7.40 0.95 -5.63
C VAL A 185 8.40 0.87 -6.79
N LEU A 186 7.93 0.76 -8.03
CA LEU A 186 8.78 0.68 -9.23
C LEU A 186 9.66 1.92 -9.43
N ASP A 187 9.13 3.10 -9.18
CA ASP A 187 9.89 4.35 -9.27
C ASP A 187 10.95 4.50 -8.17
N GLY A 188 10.87 3.71 -7.10
CA GLY A 188 11.77 3.79 -5.94
C GLY A 188 11.70 5.13 -5.19
N LYS A 189 10.78 6.00 -5.55
CA LYS A 189 10.62 7.37 -5.01
C LYS A 189 9.57 7.39 -3.90
N GLN A 190 9.78 6.59 -2.88
CA GLN A 190 8.88 6.53 -1.73
C GLN A 190 8.96 7.82 -0.90
N ILE A 191 7.81 8.33 -0.51
CA ILE A 191 7.73 9.44 0.44
C ILE A 191 8.09 8.86 1.81
N LYS A 192 9.15 9.40 2.43
CA LYS A 192 9.56 9.02 3.78
C LYS A 192 9.19 10.15 4.74
N ARG A 193 8.47 9.82 5.80
CA ARG A 193 8.40 10.71 6.96
C ARG A 193 9.63 10.45 7.81
N VAL A 194 10.32 11.51 8.19
CA VAL A 194 11.49 11.39 9.06
C VAL A 194 11.01 11.05 10.48
N ASP A 195 11.60 10.04 11.12
CA ASP A 195 11.14 9.55 12.43
C ASP A 195 11.15 10.62 13.53
N ILE A 196 12.05 11.60 13.40
CA ILE A 196 12.14 12.73 14.35
C ILE A 196 11.15 13.87 14.05
N SER A 197 10.29 13.75 13.04
CA SER A 197 9.38 14.85 12.64
C SER A 197 8.48 15.29 13.79
N ALA A 198 7.94 14.36 14.57
CA ALA A 198 7.10 14.66 15.72
C ALA A 198 7.87 15.43 16.80
N LEU A 199 9.13 15.08 17.06
CA LEU A 199 9.97 15.79 18.00
C LEU A 199 10.26 17.22 17.53
N VAL A 200 10.57 17.38 16.24
CA VAL A 200 10.80 18.71 15.63
C VAL A 200 9.55 19.57 15.72
N GLU A 201 8.38 19.01 15.44
CA GLU A 201 7.09 19.72 15.55
C GLU A 201 6.84 20.23 16.99
N VAL A 202 7.06 19.38 18.00
CA VAL A 202 6.90 19.75 19.41
C VAL A 202 7.91 20.83 19.79
N VAL A 203 9.18 20.68 19.46
CA VAL A 203 10.21 21.68 19.74
C VAL A 203 9.89 23.02 19.09
N ALA A 204 9.48 23.00 17.82
CA ALA A 204 9.08 24.21 17.10
C ALA A 204 7.86 24.89 17.77
N ALA A 205 6.85 24.13 18.17
CA ALA A 205 5.68 24.67 18.86
C ALA A 205 6.04 25.33 20.20
N VAL A 206 6.94 24.69 20.97
CA VAL A 206 7.44 25.26 22.24
C VAL A 206 8.22 26.54 22.00
N LEU A 207 9.12 26.56 21.01
CA LEU A 207 9.91 27.77 20.70
C LEU A 207 9.01 28.93 20.23
N ILE A 208 8.02 28.65 19.39
CA ILE A 208 7.03 29.65 18.95
C ILE A 208 6.26 30.18 20.17
N GLY A 209 5.77 29.31 21.05
CA GLY A 209 5.06 29.69 22.26
C GLY A 209 5.90 30.60 23.19
N ILE A 210 7.14 30.23 23.41
CA ILE A 210 8.08 31.05 24.19
C ILE A 210 8.31 32.40 23.50
N SER A 211 8.50 32.42 22.20
CA SER A 211 8.71 33.66 21.45
C SER A 211 7.52 34.61 21.54
N ILE A 212 6.29 34.09 21.49
CA ILE A 212 5.06 34.87 21.66
C ILE A 212 4.99 35.46 23.09
N ILE A 213 5.27 34.66 24.13
CA ILE A 213 5.27 35.10 25.51
C ILE A 213 6.30 36.22 25.74
N LEU A 214 7.50 36.06 25.19
CA LEU A 214 8.54 37.08 25.26
C LEU A 214 8.13 38.34 24.50
N ALA A 215 7.58 38.23 23.31
CA ALA A 215 7.10 39.36 22.54
C ALA A 215 6.02 40.14 23.27
N THR A 216 5.03 39.48 23.87
CA THR A 216 3.99 40.14 24.65
C THR A 216 4.53 40.77 25.95
N ARG A 217 5.60 40.21 26.53
CA ARG A 217 6.24 40.77 27.73
C ARG A 217 7.05 42.03 27.46
N PHE A 218 7.76 42.05 26.31
CA PHE A 218 8.65 43.16 25.96
C PHE A 218 7.98 44.25 25.09
N PHE A 219 6.89 43.89 24.35
CA PHE A 219 6.16 44.82 23.50
C PHE A 219 4.65 44.88 23.84
N PRO A 220 4.28 45.21 25.10
CA PRO A 220 2.89 45.12 25.56
C PRO A 220 1.92 46.07 24.83
N TYR A 221 2.41 47.11 24.17
CA TYR A 221 1.59 48.12 23.49
C TYR A 221 1.37 47.89 22.01
N TRP A 222 2.06 46.94 21.37
CA TRP A 222 1.95 46.68 19.93
C TRP A 222 1.14 45.42 19.59
N ALA A 223 0.71 44.68 20.61
CA ALA A 223 -0.04 43.43 20.45
C ALA A 223 -1.56 43.60 20.46
N ILE A 224 -2.08 44.83 20.51
CA ILE A 224 -3.50 45.17 20.61
C ILE A 224 -3.94 46.11 19.48
N GLY A 225 -3.33 45.98 18.30
CA GLY A 225 -3.71 46.73 17.11
C GLY A 225 -4.21 45.78 15.99
#